data_8519cdb1ef018a76669fe6198a75ddea
#
_entry.id   8519cdb1ef018a76669fe6198a75ddea
#
_cell.length_a   1.000
_cell.length_b   1.000
_cell.length_c   1.000
_cell.angle_alpha   90.00
_cell.angle_beta   90.00
_cell.angle_gamma   90.00
#
_symmetry.space_group_name_H-M   'P 1'
#
loop_
_entity.id
_entity.type
_entity.pdbx_description
1 polymer ?
#
loop_
_entity_poly.entity_id
_entity_poly.type
_entity_poly.pdbx_seq_one_letter_code
_entity_poly.pdbx_strand_id
1 'polypeptide(L)'
;MSTFTAYLDDQDLIRIQKGEKHILPFYLETNQGRLALIPVKTSSGVTDTGDYFLSPIPLELGEEYTIYDAAGNSSILHYRQIVCKPIFDQTFTYSGEDLGSFYTPSQTRFKFWAPISQNVTLHIEDQVYPMTRTENGVWEVVLKGDWEGAAYHYEFRVNGLERRIHDPYALSSLANSGDSFVIDRKKITRPIRRATRQLDPTEAIIYEMSVRDFSAQKEAGFKHPGKFKGLTESPQLNGEILGFDYLQKLGITHVQLLPVYDFGSVDEEDQWKAYNWGYDPVQYNVPEGS
;
A
#
# COMPACT_ATOMS: atom_id res chain seq x y z
N MET A 1 -18.82 6.33 -23.62
CA MET A 1 -19.16 6.21 -22.19
C MET A 1 -19.91 4.91 -22.03
N SER A 2 -19.61 4.10 -21.01
CA SER A 2 -20.33 2.84 -20.75
C SER A 2 -21.82 3.13 -20.49
N THR A 3 -22.70 2.35 -21.07
CA THR A 3 -24.15 2.46 -20.86
C THR A 3 -24.59 2.01 -19.47
N PHE A 4 -23.71 1.28 -18.77
CA PHE A 4 -23.87 0.83 -17.39
C PHE A 4 -22.50 0.44 -16.80
N THR A 5 -22.44 0.26 -15.47
CA THR A 5 -21.28 -0.31 -14.77
C THR A 5 -21.76 -1.42 -13.85
N ALA A 6 -21.08 -2.57 -13.88
CA ALA A 6 -21.38 -3.73 -13.05
C ALA A 6 -20.39 -3.84 -11.89
N TYR A 7 -20.88 -4.15 -10.69
CA TYR A 7 -20.09 -4.27 -9.46
C TYR A 7 -20.42 -5.58 -8.74
N LEU A 8 -19.41 -6.27 -8.24
CA LEU A 8 -19.53 -7.43 -7.37
C LEU A 8 -19.58 -6.96 -5.92
N ASP A 9 -20.73 -7.10 -5.27
CA ASP A 9 -20.98 -6.63 -3.90
C ASP A 9 -20.99 -7.73 -2.85
N ASP A 10 -21.29 -8.99 -3.28
CA ASP A 10 -21.14 -10.20 -2.48
C ASP A 10 -20.76 -11.35 -3.39
N GLN A 11 -20.58 -12.58 -2.90
CA GLN A 11 -20.04 -13.72 -3.63
C GLN A 11 -20.74 -13.97 -4.99
N ASP A 12 -22.03 -13.72 -5.05
CA ASP A 12 -22.86 -13.86 -6.25
C ASP A 12 -23.77 -12.64 -6.50
N LEU A 13 -23.69 -11.61 -5.67
CA LEU A 13 -24.53 -10.42 -5.77
C LEU A 13 -23.88 -9.35 -6.65
N ILE A 14 -24.51 -9.08 -7.76
CA ILE A 14 -24.07 -8.11 -8.75
C ILE A 14 -24.98 -6.88 -8.68
N ARG A 15 -24.38 -5.70 -8.50
CA ARG A 15 -25.06 -4.42 -8.61
C ARG A 15 -24.80 -3.81 -9.98
N ILE A 16 -25.87 -3.43 -10.68
CA ILE A 16 -25.78 -2.70 -11.94
C ILE A 16 -26.13 -1.23 -11.68
N GLN A 17 -25.16 -0.35 -11.87
CA GLN A 17 -25.39 1.08 -11.91
C GLN A 17 -25.70 1.47 -13.36
N LYS A 18 -26.95 1.83 -13.58
CA LYS A 18 -27.47 2.16 -14.92
C LYS A 18 -26.94 3.51 -15.39
N GLY A 19 -26.55 3.56 -16.67
CA GLY A 19 -26.43 4.79 -17.45
C GLY A 19 -27.73 5.06 -18.24
N GLU A 20 -27.72 6.04 -19.12
CA GLU A 20 -28.93 6.51 -19.80
C GLU A 20 -29.54 5.54 -20.85
N LYS A 21 -28.80 4.49 -21.28
CA LYS A 21 -29.22 3.61 -22.40
C LYS A 21 -28.83 2.15 -22.18
N HIS A 22 -29.36 1.48 -21.17
CA HIS A 22 -29.20 0.02 -20.99
C HIS A 22 -30.48 -0.69 -21.38
N ILE A 23 -30.38 -1.93 -21.88
CA ILE A 23 -31.51 -2.78 -22.28
C ILE A 23 -31.46 -4.11 -21.54
N LEU A 24 -32.48 -4.41 -20.74
CA LEU A 24 -32.63 -5.69 -20.05
C LEU A 24 -32.92 -6.84 -21.07
N PRO A 25 -32.57 -8.10 -20.75
CA PRO A 25 -31.86 -8.54 -19.54
C PRO A 25 -30.34 -8.35 -19.60
N PHE A 26 -29.68 -8.48 -18.43
CA PHE A 26 -28.23 -8.55 -18.34
C PHE A 26 -27.74 -9.99 -18.36
N TYR A 27 -26.53 -10.21 -18.88
CA TYR A 27 -25.91 -11.52 -19.05
C TYR A 27 -24.49 -11.55 -18.52
N LEU A 28 -24.13 -12.59 -17.82
CA LEU A 28 -22.76 -12.95 -17.50
C LEU A 28 -22.14 -13.72 -18.68
N GLU A 29 -20.96 -13.29 -19.13
CA GLU A 29 -20.19 -14.06 -20.12
C GLU A 29 -19.45 -15.22 -19.45
N THR A 30 -19.55 -16.40 -20.04
CA THR A 30 -18.90 -17.64 -19.57
C THR A 30 -18.29 -18.36 -20.76
N ASN A 31 -17.42 -19.35 -20.50
CA ASN A 31 -16.85 -20.23 -21.53
C ASN A 31 -17.91 -21.04 -22.31
N GLN A 32 -19.13 -21.15 -21.76
CA GLN A 32 -20.28 -21.89 -22.39
C GLN A 32 -21.27 -20.94 -23.04
N GLY A 33 -21.00 -19.64 -23.07
CA GLY A 33 -21.87 -18.60 -23.61
C GLY A 33 -22.39 -17.64 -22.56
N ARG A 34 -23.40 -16.86 -22.90
CA ARG A 34 -23.99 -15.84 -22.03
C ARG A 34 -25.15 -16.39 -21.22
N LEU A 35 -25.07 -16.26 -19.90
CA LEU A 35 -26.11 -16.69 -18.95
C LEU A 35 -26.82 -15.46 -18.39
N ALA A 36 -28.18 -15.46 -18.41
CA ALA A 36 -28.95 -14.34 -17.91
C ALA A 36 -28.77 -14.16 -16.38
N LEU A 37 -28.55 -12.95 -15.93
CA LEU A 37 -28.55 -12.61 -14.51
C LEU A 37 -29.95 -12.70 -13.94
N ILE A 38 -30.08 -13.11 -12.67
CA ILE A 38 -31.35 -13.29 -11.97
C ILE A 38 -31.70 -12.02 -11.21
N PRO A 39 -32.78 -11.27 -11.54
CA PRO A 39 -33.16 -10.07 -10.85
C PRO A 39 -33.49 -10.31 -9.37
N VAL A 40 -32.98 -9.45 -8.47
CA VAL A 40 -33.32 -9.45 -7.04
C VAL A 40 -34.33 -8.35 -6.77
N LYS A 41 -35.48 -8.70 -6.18
CA LYS A 41 -36.42 -7.71 -5.69
C LYS A 41 -35.92 -7.13 -4.38
N THR A 42 -35.45 -5.91 -4.37
CA THR A 42 -35.11 -5.19 -3.13
C THR A 42 -36.41 -4.69 -2.50
N SER A 43 -36.67 -5.07 -1.27
CA SER A 43 -37.72 -4.44 -0.45
C SER A 43 -37.30 -2.98 -0.21
N SER A 44 -38.17 -2.06 -0.64
CA SER A 44 -38.00 -0.60 -0.65
C SER A 44 -37.48 -0.03 0.68
N GLY A 45 -36.47 0.82 0.60
CA GLY A 45 -36.00 1.64 1.73
C GLY A 45 -34.61 2.22 1.61
N VAL A 46 -33.82 1.80 0.61
CA VAL A 46 -32.47 2.33 0.39
C VAL A 46 -32.47 3.27 -0.81
N THR A 47 -31.92 4.46 -0.65
CA THR A 47 -31.72 5.48 -1.70
C THR A 47 -30.63 5.09 -2.72
N ASP A 48 -30.35 3.80 -2.89
CA ASP A 48 -29.39 3.32 -3.86
C ASP A 48 -30.03 3.22 -5.25
N THR A 49 -29.47 3.91 -6.23
CA THR A 49 -29.93 4.03 -7.61
C THR A 49 -29.59 2.81 -8.49
N GLY A 50 -29.04 1.73 -7.93
CA GLY A 50 -28.67 0.50 -8.64
C GLY A 50 -29.71 -0.60 -8.59
N ASP A 51 -29.77 -1.43 -9.65
CA ASP A 51 -30.50 -2.68 -9.63
C ASP A 51 -29.59 -3.83 -9.21
N TYR A 52 -30.13 -4.78 -8.46
CA TYR A 52 -29.40 -5.95 -7.98
C TYR A 52 -29.80 -7.21 -8.70
N PHE A 53 -28.81 -8.05 -8.97
CA PHE A 53 -28.96 -9.34 -9.66
C PHE A 53 -28.10 -10.38 -8.95
N LEU A 54 -28.53 -11.65 -9.04
CA LEU A 54 -27.68 -12.78 -8.69
C LEU A 54 -26.99 -13.33 -9.92
N SER A 55 -25.76 -13.77 -9.76
CA SER A 55 -25.09 -14.60 -10.75
C SER A 55 -25.81 -15.95 -10.88
N PRO A 56 -26.03 -16.48 -12.10
CA PRO A 56 -26.61 -17.79 -12.29
C PRO A 56 -25.68 -18.95 -11.94
N ILE A 57 -24.39 -18.68 -11.75
CA ILE A 57 -23.35 -19.62 -11.36
C ILE A 57 -22.47 -19.02 -10.25
N PRO A 58 -21.81 -19.85 -9.41
CA PRO A 58 -20.79 -19.36 -8.48
C PRO A 58 -19.68 -18.62 -9.22
N LEU A 59 -19.26 -17.48 -8.70
CA LEU A 59 -18.13 -16.70 -9.20
C LEU A 59 -16.88 -17.03 -8.41
N GLU A 60 -15.79 -17.30 -9.11
CA GLU A 60 -14.47 -17.46 -8.50
C GLU A 60 -13.87 -16.09 -8.24
N LEU A 61 -13.50 -15.81 -6.98
CA LEU A 61 -12.89 -14.54 -6.61
C LEU A 61 -11.45 -14.45 -7.15
N GLY A 62 -11.13 -13.30 -7.71
CA GLY A 62 -9.84 -13.05 -8.36
C GLY A 62 -9.87 -13.22 -9.87
N GLU A 63 -10.98 -13.70 -10.44
CA GLU A 63 -11.18 -13.79 -11.89
C GLU A 63 -11.86 -12.54 -12.46
N GLU A 64 -11.63 -12.25 -13.74
CA GLU A 64 -12.29 -11.17 -14.46
C GLU A 64 -13.54 -11.70 -15.18
N TYR A 65 -14.67 -11.04 -14.95
CA TYR A 65 -15.93 -11.35 -15.60
C TYR A 65 -16.44 -10.15 -16.39
N THR A 66 -17.18 -10.42 -17.46
CA THR A 66 -17.84 -9.40 -18.29
C THR A 66 -19.35 -9.56 -18.23
N ILE A 67 -20.04 -8.44 -18.00
CA ILE A 67 -21.51 -8.38 -18.05
C ILE A 67 -21.92 -7.66 -19.33
N TYR A 68 -22.91 -8.21 -20.02
CA TYR A 68 -23.53 -7.64 -21.22
C TYR A 68 -24.97 -7.27 -20.96
N ASP A 69 -25.47 -6.23 -21.63
CA ASP A 69 -26.90 -5.98 -21.75
C ASP A 69 -27.47 -6.64 -23.03
N ALA A 70 -28.79 -6.61 -23.23
CA ALA A 70 -29.44 -7.18 -24.39
C ALA A 70 -29.11 -6.48 -25.72
N ALA A 71 -28.57 -5.26 -25.67
CA ALA A 71 -28.11 -4.54 -26.87
C ALA A 71 -26.64 -4.87 -27.21
N GLY A 72 -25.93 -5.67 -26.39
CA GLY A 72 -24.54 -6.03 -26.59
C GLY A 72 -23.55 -5.04 -26.01
N ASN A 73 -23.97 -4.03 -25.26
CA ASN A 73 -23.06 -3.20 -24.49
C ASN A 73 -22.48 -4.01 -23.32
N SER A 74 -21.24 -3.74 -22.93
CA SER A 74 -20.56 -4.51 -21.90
C SER A 74 -19.93 -3.64 -20.82
N SER A 75 -19.75 -4.25 -19.64
CA SER A 75 -18.97 -3.73 -18.51
C SER A 75 -18.21 -4.91 -17.91
N ILE A 76 -16.95 -4.67 -17.55
CA ILE A 76 -16.24 -5.57 -16.64
C ILE A 76 -16.99 -5.57 -15.30
N LEU A 77 -17.03 -6.72 -14.62
CA LEU A 77 -17.56 -6.85 -13.28
C LEU A 77 -16.49 -6.35 -12.27
N HIS A 78 -16.67 -5.13 -11.78
CA HIS A 78 -15.75 -4.50 -10.86
C HIS A 78 -15.88 -5.04 -9.44
N TYR A 79 -14.78 -5.42 -8.82
CA TYR A 79 -14.75 -5.73 -7.38
C TYR A 79 -15.06 -4.45 -6.59
N ARG A 80 -16.07 -4.51 -5.70
CA ARG A 80 -16.47 -3.38 -4.85
C ARG A 80 -16.68 -3.80 -3.40
N GLN A 81 -17.90 -4.02 -2.95
CA GLN A 81 -18.16 -4.33 -1.54
C GLN A 81 -17.74 -5.75 -1.15
N ILE A 82 -17.58 -6.65 -2.09
CA ILE A 82 -17.10 -8.02 -1.86
C ILE A 82 -15.75 -8.02 -1.10
N VAL A 83 -14.89 -7.03 -1.31
CA VAL A 83 -13.58 -6.94 -0.64
C VAL A 83 -13.68 -6.70 0.86
N CYS A 84 -14.86 -6.29 1.35
CA CYS A 84 -15.15 -6.11 2.77
C CYS A 84 -15.94 -7.29 3.38
N LYS A 85 -16.12 -8.39 2.64
CA LYS A 85 -16.90 -9.54 3.09
C LYS A 85 -16.02 -10.64 3.66
N PRO A 86 -16.51 -11.39 4.66
CA PRO A 86 -15.73 -12.49 5.27
C PRO A 86 -15.21 -13.52 4.27
N ILE A 87 -15.94 -13.76 3.20
CA ILE A 87 -15.51 -14.71 2.15
C ILE A 87 -14.26 -14.24 1.43
N PHE A 88 -14.07 -12.92 1.26
CA PHE A 88 -12.87 -12.37 0.67
C PHE A 88 -11.65 -12.62 1.57
N ASP A 89 -11.77 -12.36 2.86
CA ASP A 89 -10.72 -12.64 3.84
C ASP A 89 -10.41 -14.14 3.91
N GLN A 90 -11.44 -15.00 3.93
CA GLN A 90 -11.26 -16.46 3.93
C GLN A 90 -10.48 -16.96 2.70
N THR A 91 -10.68 -16.30 1.55
CA THR A 91 -10.06 -16.71 0.28
C THR A 91 -8.63 -16.16 0.16
N PHE A 92 -8.39 -14.94 0.64
CA PHE A 92 -7.18 -14.20 0.30
C PHE A 92 -6.31 -13.80 1.48
N THR A 93 -6.64 -14.16 2.72
CA THR A 93 -5.75 -13.91 3.85
C THR A 93 -4.42 -14.63 3.64
N TYR A 94 -3.36 -13.86 3.59
CA TYR A 94 -1.98 -14.36 3.54
C TYR A 94 -1.29 -14.09 4.87
N SER A 95 -0.84 -15.14 5.54
CA SER A 95 -0.19 -15.07 6.87
C SER A 95 1.34 -15.17 6.80
N GLY A 96 1.93 -15.22 5.61
CA GLY A 96 3.38 -15.24 5.44
C GLY A 96 4.02 -13.90 5.79
N GLU A 97 5.26 -13.94 6.29
CA GLU A 97 6.06 -12.76 6.62
C GLU A 97 7.06 -12.41 5.52
N ASP A 98 6.78 -12.83 4.28
CA ASP A 98 7.73 -12.78 3.17
C ASP A 98 7.19 -12.02 1.93
N LEU A 99 6.28 -11.06 2.13
CA LEU A 99 5.89 -10.11 1.10
C LEU A 99 6.98 -9.04 0.90
N GLY A 100 7.11 -8.55 -0.33
CA GLY A 100 8.16 -7.63 -0.76
C GLY A 100 9.35 -8.32 -1.40
N SER A 101 10.51 -7.65 -1.41
CA SER A 101 11.75 -8.17 -1.97
C SER A 101 12.61 -8.86 -0.92
N PHE A 102 13.06 -10.09 -1.21
CA PHE A 102 13.98 -10.88 -0.38
C PHE A 102 15.24 -11.19 -1.17
N TYR A 103 16.27 -10.44 -0.87
CA TYR A 103 17.56 -10.49 -1.52
C TYR A 103 18.52 -11.52 -0.93
N THR A 104 19.25 -12.17 -1.83
CA THR A 104 20.53 -12.83 -1.59
C THR A 104 21.48 -12.55 -2.75
N PRO A 105 22.82 -12.67 -2.60
CA PRO A 105 23.75 -12.40 -3.72
C PRO A 105 23.54 -13.29 -4.95
N SER A 106 22.86 -14.42 -4.80
CA SER A 106 22.60 -15.35 -5.92
C SER A 106 21.21 -15.20 -6.54
N GLN A 107 20.27 -14.61 -5.85
CA GLN A 107 18.89 -14.40 -6.32
C GLN A 107 18.12 -13.43 -5.46
N THR A 108 17.12 -12.78 -6.04
CA THR A 108 16.10 -12.01 -5.32
C THR A 108 14.72 -12.57 -5.61
N ARG A 109 13.94 -12.81 -4.56
CA ARG A 109 12.54 -13.22 -4.66
C ARG A 109 11.65 -12.01 -4.39
N PHE A 110 10.66 -11.80 -5.26
CA PHE A 110 9.65 -10.76 -5.13
C PHE A 110 8.30 -11.39 -4.92
N LYS A 111 7.57 -10.96 -3.88
CA LYS A 111 6.20 -11.35 -3.61
C LYS A 111 5.32 -10.12 -3.43
N PHE A 112 4.22 -10.10 -4.16
CA PHE A 112 3.24 -9.01 -4.14
C PHE A 112 1.84 -9.56 -3.93
N TRP A 113 1.12 -9.05 -2.93
CA TRP A 113 -0.26 -9.45 -2.67
C TRP A 113 -1.21 -8.56 -3.45
N ALA A 114 -1.83 -9.13 -4.48
CA ALA A 114 -2.78 -8.46 -5.36
C ALA A 114 -3.90 -9.42 -5.77
N PRO A 115 -4.81 -9.76 -4.85
CA PRO A 115 -5.73 -10.90 -4.98
C PRO A 115 -6.73 -10.77 -6.12
N ILE A 116 -7.13 -9.56 -6.49
CA ILE A 116 -8.11 -9.30 -7.55
C ILE A 116 -7.46 -8.82 -8.86
N SER A 117 -6.14 -8.96 -8.98
CA SER A 117 -5.42 -8.62 -10.20
C SER A 117 -5.47 -9.78 -11.20
N GLN A 118 -5.55 -9.46 -12.49
CA GLN A 118 -5.55 -10.43 -13.59
C GLN A 118 -4.13 -10.74 -14.05
N ASN A 119 -3.22 -9.79 -13.94
CA ASN A 119 -1.80 -9.94 -14.20
C ASN A 119 -1.03 -9.05 -13.23
N VAL A 120 0.20 -9.43 -12.95
CA VAL A 120 1.18 -8.61 -12.24
C VAL A 120 2.52 -8.76 -12.94
N THR A 121 3.18 -7.64 -13.16
CA THR A 121 4.49 -7.57 -13.80
C THR A 121 5.45 -6.82 -12.89
N LEU A 122 6.62 -7.39 -12.66
CA LEU A 122 7.74 -6.71 -12.01
C LEU A 122 8.54 -5.97 -13.08
N HIS A 123 8.72 -4.67 -12.89
CA HIS A 123 9.66 -3.85 -13.61
C HIS A 123 10.87 -3.60 -12.72
N ILE A 124 12.06 -3.95 -13.16
CA ILE A 124 13.31 -3.79 -12.42
C ILE A 124 14.41 -3.32 -13.39
N GLU A 125 15.01 -2.19 -13.10
CA GLU A 125 15.89 -1.49 -14.05
C GLU A 125 15.20 -1.40 -15.43
N ASP A 126 15.87 -1.76 -16.50
CA ASP A 126 15.33 -1.77 -17.86
C ASP A 126 14.66 -3.12 -18.25
N GLN A 127 14.34 -3.98 -17.29
CA GLN A 127 13.83 -5.32 -17.53
C GLN A 127 12.42 -5.50 -16.97
N VAL A 128 11.64 -6.38 -17.63
CA VAL A 128 10.24 -6.64 -17.31
C VAL A 128 10.02 -8.13 -17.13
N TYR A 129 9.44 -8.52 -15.99
CA TYR A 129 9.22 -9.92 -15.67
C TYR A 129 7.75 -10.17 -15.26
N PRO A 130 7.00 -11.01 -15.99
CA PRO A 130 5.68 -11.42 -15.55
C PRO A 130 5.79 -12.23 -14.27
N MET A 131 4.92 -11.96 -13.30
CA MET A 131 4.84 -12.71 -12.07
C MET A 131 3.83 -13.85 -12.17
N THR A 132 4.05 -14.91 -11.41
CA THR A 132 3.15 -16.06 -11.34
C THR A 132 2.24 -15.93 -10.13
N ARG A 133 0.92 -16.08 -10.34
CA ARG A 133 -0.04 -16.13 -9.26
C ARG A 133 0.11 -17.43 -8.48
N THR A 134 0.18 -17.30 -7.16
CA THR A 134 0.24 -18.40 -6.20
C THR A 134 -1.03 -18.43 -5.34
N GLU A 135 -1.01 -19.09 -4.21
CA GLU A 135 -2.15 -19.16 -3.30
C GLU A 135 -2.46 -17.81 -2.63
N ASN A 136 -3.69 -17.62 -2.15
CA ASN A 136 -4.16 -16.48 -1.37
C ASN A 136 -3.98 -15.12 -2.08
N GLY A 137 -3.95 -15.11 -3.42
CA GLY A 137 -3.82 -13.88 -4.22
C GLY A 137 -2.42 -13.26 -4.21
N VAL A 138 -1.39 -14.01 -3.81
CA VAL A 138 0.01 -13.61 -3.90
C VAL A 138 0.55 -13.88 -5.30
N TRP A 139 1.36 -12.97 -5.79
CA TRP A 139 2.12 -13.07 -7.03
C TRP A 139 3.61 -13.15 -6.72
N GLU A 140 4.35 -14.02 -7.41
CA GLU A 140 5.75 -14.29 -7.13
C GLU A 140 6.58 -14.36 -8.41
N VAL A 141 7.83 -13.85 -8.32
CA VAL A 141 8.90 -14.09 -9.29
C VAL A 141 10.24 -14.19 -8.56
N VAL A 142 11.12 -15.06 -9.07
CA VAL A 142 12.49 -15.21 -8.56
C VAL A 142 13.47 -14.89 -9.67
N LEU A 143 14.29 -13.88 -9.47
CA LEU A 143 15.34 -13.46 -10.38
C LEU A 143 16.70 -13.96 -9.90
N LYS A 144 17.44 -14.65 -10.77
CA LYS A 144 18.81 -15.08 -10.50
C LYS A 144 19.78 -13.91 -10.65
N GLY A 145 20.86 -13.93 -9.88
CA GLY A 145 21.90 -12.92 -9.89
C GLY A 145 21.82 -11.95 -8.73
N ASP A 146 22.75 -11.00 -8.71
CA ASP A 146 22.88 -9.97 -7.70
C ASP A 146 22.09 -8.72 -8.14
N TRP A 147 21.01 -8.44 -7.43
CA TRP A 147 20.12 -7.31 -7.68
C TRP A 147 20.17 -6.26 -6.58
N GLU A 148 21.17 -6.32 -5.68
CA GLU A 148 21.27 -5.31 -4.62
C GLU A 148 21.40 -3.89 -5.22
N GLY A 149 20.58 -2.97 -4.76
CA GLY A 149 20.54 -1.59 -5.22
C GLY A 149 19.74 -1.37 -6.50
N ALA A 150 19.17 -2.39 -7.11
CA ALA A 150 18.33 -2.24 -8.29
C ALA A 150 16.98 -1.58 -7.93
N ALA A 151 16.54 -0.64 -8.74
CA ALA A 151 15.25 0.03 -8.60
C ALA A 151 14.15 -0.79 -9.27
N TYR A 152 12.98 -0.87 -8.62
CA TYR A 152 11.86 -1.66 -9.13
C TYR A 152 10.50 -1.11 -8.72
N HIS A 153 9.46 -1.49 -9.50
CA HIS A 153 8.05 -1.26 -9.19
C HIS A 153 7.19 -2.40 -9.76
N TYR A 154 5.91 -2.41 -9.41
CA TYR A 154 4.95 -3.34 -9.98
C TYR A 154 3.97 -2.62 -10.90
N GLU A 155 3.60 -3.29 -12.00
CA GLU A 155 2.44 -2.95 -12.81
C GLU A 155 1.44 -4.10 -12.75
N PHE A 156 0.16 -3.79 -12.63
CA PHE A 156 -0.89 -4.78 -12.51
C PHE A 156 -2.21 -4.25 -13.05
N ARG A 157 -3.08 -5.18 -13.47
CA ARG A 157 -4.42 -4.84 -13.95
C ARG A 157 -5.46 -5.22 -12.92
N VAL A 158 -6.33 -4.27 -12.59
CA VAL A 158 -7.46 -4.47 -11.68
C VAL A 158 -8.67 -3.64 -12.12
N ASN A 159 -9.86 -4.23 -12.10
CA ASN A 159 -11.09 -3.58 -12.56
C ASN A 159 -10.93 -2.96 -13.97
N GLY A 160 -10.23 -3.66 -14.87
CA GLY A 160 -9.98 -3.22 -16.25
C GLY A 160 -9.00 -2.08 -16.42
N LEU A 161 -8.33 -1.63 -15.35
CA LEU A 161 -7.38 -0.51 -15.38
C LEU A 161 -5.97 -1.01 -15.06
N GLU A 162 -5.01 -0.61 -15.87
CA GLU A 162 -3.61 -0.77 -15.57
C GLU A 162 -3.20 0.20 -14.46
N ARG A 163 -2.42 -0.28 -13.50
CA ARG A 163 -1.94 0.46 -12.34
C ARG A 163 -0.45 0.23 -12.18
N ARG A 164 0.28 1.29 -11.83
CA ARG A 164 1.65 1.23 -11.35
C ARG A 164 1.67 1.53 -9.86
N ILE A 165 2.46 0.78 -9.10
CA ILE A 165 2.63 0.99 -7.67
C ILE A 165 4.07 0.65 -7.26
N HIS A 166 4.58 1.38 -6.27
CA HIS A 166 5.78 1.00 -5.54
C HIS A 166 5.46 -0.19 -4.63
N ASP A 167 6.48 -0.94 -4.24
CA ASP A 167 6.26 -2.07 -3.33
C ASP A 167 5.79 -1.59 -1.95
N PRO A 168 4.58 -1.95 -1.50
CA PRO A 168 4.10 -1.58 -0.17
C PRO A 168 4.97 -2.11 0.98
N TYR A 169 5.84 -3.09 0.70
CA TYR A 169 6.76 -3.71 1.66
C TYR A 169 8.22 -3.26 1.46
N ALA A 170 8.46 -2.28 0.59
CA ALA A 170 9.79 -1.70 0.40
C ALA A 170 10.30 -1.07 1.70
N LEU A 171 11.60 -1.15 1.92
CA LEU A 171 12.30 -0.53 3.05
C LEU A 171 13.19 0.64 2.60
N SER A 172 13.25 0.89 1.31
CA SER A 172 13.99 1.99 0.68
C SER A 172 13.42 2.30 -0.70
N SER A 173 13.49 3.56 -1.10
CA SER A 173 13.03 4.05 -2.41
C SER A 173 13.99 5.10 -2.96
N LEU A 174 13.80 5.43 -4.23
CA LEU A 174 14.33 6.66 -4.81
C LEU A 174 13.68 7.88 -4.13
N ALA A 175 14.39 9.01 -4.16
CA ALA A 175 13.88 10.28 -3.67
C ALA A 175 12.52 10.63 -4.30
N ASN A 176 11.74 11.42 -3.55
CA ASN A 176 10.41 11.89 -3.96
C ASN A 176 9.43 10.74 -4.24
N SER A 177 9.40 9.75 -3.33
CA SER A 177 8.52 8.57 -3.43
C SER A 177 8.69 7.83 -4.76
N GLY A 178 9.92 7.72 -5.25
CA GLY A 178 10.25 7.02 -6.49
C GLY A 178 10.22 5.50 -6.38
N ASP A 179 10.79 4.80 -7.34
CA ASP A 179 10.80 3.34 -7.36
C ASP A 179 11.47 2.74 -6.12
N SER A 180 10.99 1.60 -5.71
CA SER A 180 11.52 0.85 -4.56
C SER A 180 12.90 0.27 -4.86
N PHE A 181 13.76 0.13 -3.85
CA PHE A 181 15.07 -0.51 -4.01
C PHE A 181 15.11 -1.91 -3.44
N VAL A 182 15.81 -2.80 -4.13
CA VAL A 182 16.25 -4.07 -3.57
C VAL A 182 17.38 -3.82 -2.58
N ILE A 183 17.19 -4.21 -1.33
CA ILE A 183 18.20 -4.01 -0.29
C ILE A 183 18.55 -5.31 0.44
N ASP A 184 19.80 -5.45 0.86
CA ASP A 184 20.20 -6.50 1.79
C ASP A 184 19.74 -6.15 3.21
N ARG A 185 18.64 -6.76 3.66
CA ARG A 185 18.08 -6.54 5.00
C ARG A 185 19.10 -6.78 6.13
N LYS A 186 20.09 -7.65 5.91
CA LYS A 186 21.15 -7.92 6.89
C LYS A 186 22.04 -6.71 7.15
N LYS A 187 22.19 -5.81 6.17
CA LYS A 187 22.98 -4.59 6.30
C LYS A 187 22.29 -3.52 7.14
N ILE A 188 20.97 -3.52 7.19
CA ILE A 188 20.16 -2.50 7.88
C ILE A 188 19.56 -3.00 9.20
N THR A 189 19.38 -4.32 9.36
CA THR A 189 18.80 -4.90 10.58
C THR A 189 19.81 -4.83 11.72
N ARG A 190 19.43 -4.19 12.83
CA ARG A 190 20.23 -4.14 14.05
C ARG A 190 19.41 -4.66 15.23
N PRO A 191 20.05 -5.32 16.21
CA PRO A 191 19.37 -5.75 17.43
C PRO A 191 18.77 -4.54 18.15
N ILE A 192 17.48 -4.59 18.42
CA ILE A 192 16.79 -3.58 19.22
C ILE A 192 16.98 -3.93 20.68
N ARG A 193 17.54 -3.02 21.50
CA ARG A 193 17.52 -3.14 22.95
C ARG A 193 16.10 -2.79 23.44
N ARG A 194 15.44 -3.75 24.06
CA ARG A 194 14.18 -3.47 24.74
C ARG A 194 14.42 -2.63 25.99
N ALA A 195 13.50 -1.71 26.29
CA ALA A 195 13.50 -1.02 27.57
C ALA A 195 13.44 -2.03 28.71
N THR A 196 14.31 -1.85 29.71
CA THR A 196 14.40 -2.77 30.85
C THR A 196 13.33 -2.48 31.91
N ARG A 197 12.73 -1.30 31.89
CA ARG A 197 11.68 -0.87 32.81
C ARG A 197 10.33 -0.92 32.11
N GLN A 198 9.42 -1.71 32.68
CA GLN A 198 8.00 -1.65 32.33
C GLN A 198 7.36 -0.62 33.25
N LEU A 199 6.84 0.45 32.64
CA LEU A 199 6.14 1.52 33.35
C LEU A 199 4.63 1.20 33.38
N ASP A 200 3.95 1.62 34.46
CA ASP A 200 2.51 1.77 34.40
C ASP A 200 2.16 2.83 33.35
N PRO A 201 1.13 2.64 32.51
CA PRO A 201 0.73 3.64 31.53
C PRO A 201 0.51 5.05 32.11
N THR A 202 0.09 5.15 33.36
CA THR A 202 -0.11 6.42 34.07
C THR A 202 1.19 7.11 34.49
N GLU A 203 2.32 6.41 34.49
CA GLU A 203 3.66 6.97 34.77
C GLU A 203 4.35 7.49 33.50
N ALA A 204 3.73 7.31 32.31
CA ALA A 204 4.33 7.73 31.06
C ALA A 204 4.32 9.26 30.93
N ILE A 205 5.49 9.82 30.62
CA ILE A 205 5.68 11.23 30.23
C ILE A 205 6.09 11.20 28.76
N ILE A 206 5.14 11.57 27.90
CA ILE A 206 5.30 11.50 26.44
C ILE A 206 5.69 12.89 25.92
N TYR A 207 6.75 12.94 25.13
CA TYR A 207 7.21 14.13 24.41
C TYR A 207 7.02 13.91 22.91
N GLU A 208 6.08 14.64 22.33
CA GLU A 208 5.82 14.60 20.88
C GLU A 208 6.72 15.60 20.17
N MET A 209 7.37 15.17 19.07
CA MET A 209 8.29 16.03 18.34
C MET A 209 8.42 15.63 16.85
N SER A 210 8.77 16.62 16.01
CA SER A 210 9.21 16.41 14.64
C SER A 210 10.71 16.12 14.62
N VAL A 211 11.15 15.17 13.80
CA VAL A 211 12.59 14.89 13.55
C VAL A 211 13.28 16.15 13.02
N ARG A 212 12.64 16.83 12.06
CA ARG A 212 13.16 18.05 11.44
C ARG A 212 13.30 19.18 12.45
N ASP A 213 12.22 19.53 13.13
CA ASP A 213 12.17 20.71 14.00
C ASP A 213 13.08 20.58 15.22
N PHE A 214 13.27 19.35 15.70
CA PHE A 214 14.13 19.10 16.86
C PHE A 214 15.55 19.60 16.70
N SER A 215 16.10 19.60 15.48
CA SER A 215 17.50 19.92 15.23
C SER A 215 17.75 20.91 14.08
N ALA A 216 16.69 21.45 13.46
CA ALA A 216 16.79 22.30 12.27
C ALA A 216 17.45 23.66 12.49
N GLN A 217 17.42 24.18 13.72
CA GLN A 217 17.95 25.53 14.03
C GLN A 217 19.49 25.57 13.93
N LYS A 218 20.00 26.39 13.02
CA LYS A 218 21.44 26.45 12.70
C LYS A 218 22.31 26.83 13.92
N GLU A 219 21.84 27.76 14.75
CA GLU A 219 22.52 28.25 15.92
C GLU A 219 22.67 27.20 17.03
N ALA A 220 21.85 26.16 16.98
CA ALA A 220 21.88 25.06 17.95
C ALA A 220 23.12 24.16 17.82
N GLY A 221 23.83 24.22 16.68
CA GLY A 221 25.12 23.54 16.50
C GLY A 221 25.04 22.02 16.25
N PHE A 222 23.87 21.52 15.79
CA PHE A 222 23.76 20.14 15.35
C PHE A 222 24.58 19.87 14.09
N LYS A 223 25.24 18.70 14.01
CA LYS A 223 26.01 18.28 12.83
C LYS A 223 25.11 17.75 11.72
N HIS A 224 23.96 17.18 12.08
CA HIS A 224 22.95 16.63 11.15
C HIS A 224 21.60 17.30 11.40
N PRO A 225 21.46 18.61 11.09
CA PRO A 225 20.23 19.34 11.35
C PRO A 225 19.07 18.79 10.51
N GLY A 226 17.92 18.60 11.14
CA GLY A 226 16.70 18.10 10.49
C GLY A 226 16.69 16.62 10.14
N LYS A 227 17.72 15.85 10.48
CA LYS A 227 17.84 14.43 10.11
C LYS A 227 17.76 13.52 11.34
N PHE A 228 17.44 12.24 11.12
CA PHE A 228 17.39 11.22 12.17
C PHE A 228 18.66 11.15 13.03
N LYS A 229 19.84 11.36 12.43
CA LYS A 229 21.10 11.42 13.17
C LYS A 229 21.16 12.56 14.18
N GLY A 230 20.52 13.69 13.89
CA GLY A 230 20.41 14.82 14.82
C GLY A 230 19.74 14.44 16.15
N LEU A 231 18.84 13.45 16.15
CA LEU A 231 18.19 12.96 17.36
C LEU A 231 19.17 12.32 18.37
N THR A 232 20.35 11.92 17.93
CA THR A 232 21.38 11.29 18.76
C THR A 232 22.47 12.26 19.22
N GLU A 233 22.34 13.53 18.87
CA GLU A 233 23.31 14.56 19.16
C GLU A 233 22.93 15.41 20.39
N SER A 234 23.94 15.92 21.10
CA SER A 234 23.77 16.74 22.30
C SER A 234 24.65 17.97 22.21
N PRO A 235 24.36 18.95 21.32
CA PRO A 235 25.11 20.18 21.27
C PRO A 235 24.83 21.08 22.50
N GLN A 236 25.62 22.13 22.65
CA GLN A 236 25.41 23.15 23.67
C GLN A 236 25.28 24.53 23.03
N LEU A 237 24.38 25.33 23.55
CA LEU A 237 24.18 26.71 23.14
C LEU A 237 24.17 27.61 24.40
N ASN A 238 25.09 28.58 24.47
CA ASN A 238 25.21 29.51 25.60
C ASN A 238 25.33 28.82 26.97
N GLY A 239 25.95 27.64 27.03
CA GLY A 239 26.11 26.85 28.25
C GLY A 239 24.93 25.92 28.57
N GLU A 240 23.83 25.98 27.80
CA GLU A 240 22.67 25.08 27.94
C GLU A 240 22.82 23.86 27.07
N ILE A 241 22.42 22.71 27.62
CA ILE A 241 22.43 21.42 26.94
C ILE A 241 21.19 21.33 26.02
N LEU A 242 21.38 20.93 24.76
CA LEU A 242 20.32 20.67 23.78
C LEU A 242 20.33 19.20 23.37
N GLY A 243 19.40 18.85 22.52
CA GLY A 243 19.36 17.54 21.86
C GLY A 243 19.02 16.39 22.81
N PHE A 244 19.69 15.26 22.61
CA PHE A 244 19.37 14.01 23.31
C PHE A 244 19.53 14.12 24.84
N ASP A 245 20.62 14.73 25.31
CA ASP A 245 20.86 14.87 26.73
C ASP A 245 19.87 15.84 27.40
N TYR A 246 19.33 16.81 26.65
CA TYR A 246 18.21 17.64 27.14
C TYR A 246 16.97 16.83 27.40
N LEU A 247 16.59 15.91 26.47
CA LEU A 247 15.44 15.01 26.66
C LEU A 247 15.64 14.12 27.90
N GLN A 248 16.87 13.63 28.14
CA GLN A 248 17.17 12.85 29.33
C GLN A 248 17.04 13.71 30.61
N LYS A 249 17.57 14.94 30.59
CA LYS A 249 17.46 15.89 31.71
C LYS A 249 16.01 16.28 32.03
N LEU A 250 15.17 16.34 30.98
CA LEU A 250 13.72 16.62 31.10
C LEU A 250 12.97 15.50 31.81
N GLY A 251 13.52 14.30 31.84
CA GLY A 251 12.93 13.15 32.55
C GLY A 251 11.76 12.51 31.82
N ILE A 252 11.62 12.72 30.52
CA ILE A 252 10.61 12.05 29.70
C ILE A 252 10.88 10.55 29.63
N THR A 253 9.84 9.77 29.45
CA THR A 253 9.92 8.31 29.35
C THR A 253 9.73 7.81 27.92
N HIS A 254 9.01 8.55 27.10
CA HIS A 254 8.68 8.21 25.72
C HIS A 254 8.84 9.42 24.81
N VAL A 255 9.34 9.17 23.61
CA VAL A 255 9.29 10.12 22.49
C VAL A 255 8.28 9.61 21.49
N GLN A 256 7.30 10.44 21.14
CA GLN A 256 6.39 10.22 20.02
C GLN A 256 6.86 11.10 18.85
N LEU A 257 7.33 10.46 17.79
CA LEU A 257 7.69 11.19 16.58
C LEU A 257 6.44 11.53 15.77
N LEU A 258 6.35 12.73 15.22
CA LEU A 258 5.47 13.00 14.08
C LEU A 258 5.81 12.01 12.96
N PRO A 259 4.91 11.76 11.98
CA PRO A 259 5.15 10.74 10.96
C PRO A 259 6.52 10.87 10.31
N VAL A 260 7.20 9.74 10.19
CA VAL A 260 8.60 9.64 9.70
C VAL A 260 8.70 8.76 8.45
N TYR A 261 7.57 8.41 7.89
CA TYR A 261 7.47 7.66 6.64
C TYR A 261 7.62 8.60 5.45
N ASP A 262 8.06 8.07 4.32
CA ASP A 262 8.16 8.78 3.06
C ASP A 262 6.81 9.45 2.69
N PHE A 263 6.79 10.79 2.64
CA PHE A 263 5.61 11.60 2.38
C PHE A 263 5.75 12.46 1.12
N GLY A 264 4.63 12.76 0.45
CA GLY A 264 4.62 13.26 -0.91
C GLY A 264 4.78 14.78 -1.11
N SER A 265 4.73 15.60 -0.06
CA SER A 265 4.59 17.06 -0.24
C SER A 265 5.87 17.86 -0.05
N VAL A 266 7.00 17.22 0.19
CA VAL A 266 8.31 17.87 0.28
C VAL A 266 9.23 17.29 -0.76
N ASP A 267 9.95 18.17 -1.47
CA ASP A 267 11.02 17.75 -2.37
C ASP A 267 12.24 17.35 -1.54
N GLU A 268 12.57 16.07 -1.52
CA GLU A 268 13.71 15.56 -0.74
C GLU A 268 15.06 16.09 -1.22
N GLU A 269 15.16 16.53 -2.48
CA GLU A 269 16.35 17.18 -3.03
C GLU A 269 16.45 18.67 -2.64
N ASP A 270 15.32 19.29 -2.22
CA ASP A 270 15.28 20.68 -1.75
C ASP A 270 14.44 20.81 -0.46
N GLN A 271 14.77 20.01 0.52
CA GLN A 271 14.03 19.81 1.78
C GLN A 271 13.70 21.08 2.56
N TRP A 272 14.49 22.17 2.40
CA TRP A 272 14.28 23.41 3.15
C TRP A 272 13.28 24.36 2.49
N LYS A 273 12.82 24.06 1.28
CA LYS A 273 11.89 24.88 0.52
C LYS A 273 10.45 24.78 0.99
N ALA A 274 10.06 23.61 1.47
CA ALA A 274 8.72 23.33 1.96
C ALA A 274 8.75 22.74 3.37
N TYR A 275 7.62 22.80 4.07
CA TYR A 275 7.42 22.19 5.39
C TYR A 275 6.25 21.24 5.37
N ASN A 276 6.42 20.07 5.97
CA ASN A 276 5.36 19.07 6.13
C ASN A 276 5.45 18.42 7.53
N TRP A 277 4.32 18.10 8.09
CA TRP A 277 4.21 17.33 9.33
C TRP A 277 4.29 15.82 9.13
N GLY A 278 4.26 15.35 7.85
CA GLY A 278 4.36 13.95 7.48
C GLY A 278 3.03 13.18 7.49
N TYR A 279 1.88 13.86 7.55
CA TYR A 279 0.57 13.19 7.59
C TYR A 279 -0.01 12.84 6.21
N ASP A 280 0.80 12.86 5.17
CA ASP A 280 0.49 12.41 3.82
C ASP A 280 1.48 11.34 3.31
N PRO A 281 1.64 10.21 4.04
CA PRO A 281 2.60 9.17 3.68
C PRO A 281 2.24 8.54 2.33
N VAL A 282 3.25 8.35 1.50
CA VAL A 282 3.18 7.63 0.22
C VAL A 282 3.69 6.20 0.39
N GLN A 283 4.81 6.02 1.11
CA GLN A 283 5.40 4.70 1.39
C GLN A 283 5.58 4.49 2.90
N TYR A 284 4.74 3.65 3.50
CA TYR A 284 4.65 3.47 4.96
C TYR A 284 5.85 2.76 5.60
N ASN A 285 6.68 2.03 4.84
CA ASN A 285 7.81 1.28 5.38
C ASN A 285 9.17 1.88 4.99
N VAL A 286 9.15 2.99 4.26
CA VAL A 286 10.34 3.74 3.85
C VAL A 286 10.49 4.95 4.75
N PRO A 287 11.65 5.18 5.39
CA PRO A 287 11.90 6.40 6.15
C PRO A 287 11.99 7.61 5.22
N GLU A 288 11.46 8.74 5.69
CA GLU A 288 11.54 10.04 5.02
C GLU A 288 12.99 10.48 4.81
N GLY A 289 13.33 11.00 3.64
CA GLY A 289 14.67 11.43 3.25
C GLY A 289 14.95 12.92 3.47
N SER A 290 13.89 13.77 3.52
CA SER A 290 14.03 15.23 3.65
C SER A 290 14.53 15.75 5.00
#